data_243f5802dbcc0814996937069c9b69af
#
_entry.id   243f5802dbcc0814996937069c9b69af
#
_cell.length_a   1.000
_cell.length_b   1.000
_cell.length_c   1.000
_cell.angle_alpha   90.00
_cell.angle_beta   90.00
_cell.angle_gamma   90.00
#
_symmetry.space_group_name_H-M   'P 1'
#
loop_
_entity.id
_entity.type
_entity.pdbx_description
1 polymer ?
#
loop_
_entity_poly.entity_id
_entity_poly.type
_entity_poly.pdbx_seq_one_letter_code
_entity_poly.pdbx_strand_id
1 'polypeptide(L)'
;VYEFVQSGRYPRKGWFRRLNEHDEEHIKASLESVGMWEHRDKRIGSLSGGQKQRAVIARMFASDPDIFVLDEPTTGMDAGSKDEFYKLMHHSAHKHGKAVLMITHDPEEVRKYADRNIHLVRNQDSPWRCFNVHESDSGQEVSHA
;
A
#
# COMPACT_ATOMS: atom_id res chain seq x y z
N VAL A 1 0.71 -19.53 0.49
CA VAL A 1 0.31 -18.12 0.41
C VAL A 1 -0.58 -17.77 1.59
N TYR A 2 -1.58 -18.59 1.90
CA TYR A 2 -2.48 -18.36 3.03
C TYR A 2 -1.73 -18.10 4.34
N GLU A 3 -0.82 -18.99 4.75
CA GLU A 3 -0.03 -18.84 5.98
C GLU A 3 0.81 -17.55 6.01
N PHE A 4 1.33 -17.13 4.85
CA PHE A 4 2.06 -15.88 4.72
C PHE A 4 1.17 -14.67 4.99
N VAL A 5 -0.04 -14.64 4.42
CA VAL A 5 -1.01 -13.57 4.63
C VAL A 5 -1.54 -13.60 6.07
N GLN A 6 -1.82 -14.78 6.59
CA GLN A 6 -2.21 -15.04 7.98
C GLN A 6 -1.22 -14.42 8.98
N SER A 7 0.08 -14.45 8.69
CA SER A 7 1.09 -13.87 9.57
C SER A 7 0.92 -12.35 9.80
N GLY A 8 0.17 -11.66 8.94
CA GLY A 8 -0.23 -10.26 9.12
C GLY A 8 -1.14 -10.03 10.34
N ARG A 9 -1.87 -11.06 10.81
CA ARG A 9 -2.77 -10.95 11.98
C ARG A 9 -2.07 -11.02 13.33
N TYR A 10 -0.88 -11.66 13.40
CA TYR A 10 -0.18 -11.88 14.67
C TYR A 10 0.20 -10.61 15.44
N PRO A 11 0.62 -9.49 14.82
CA PRO A 11 0.92 -8.27 15.56
C PRO A 11 -0.23 -7.76 16.43
N ARG A 12 -1.49 -7.95 16.02
CA ARG A 12 -2.67 -7.55 16.79
C ARG A 12 -3.09 -8.58 17.85
N LYS A 13 -2.86 -9.87 17.60
CA LYS A 13 -3.38 -10.97 18.43
C LYS A 13 -2.36 -11.59 19.37
N GLY A 14 -1.05 -11.36 19.14
CA GLY A 14 0.03 -12.06 19.81
C GLY A 14 0.31 -13.43 19.19
N TRP A 15 1.59 -13.80 19.16
CA TRP A 15 2.12 -14.97 18.46
C TRP A 15 1.53 -16.33 18.88
N PHE A 16 1.01 -16.42 20.12
CA PHE A 16 0.47 -17.65 20.68
C PHE A 16 -1.06 -17.74 20.67
N ARG A 17 -1.76 -16.72 20.16
CA ARG A 17 -3.21 -16.71 20.17
C ARG A 17 -3.76 -17.36 18.91
N ARG A 18 -4.70 -18.30 19.06
CA ARG A 18 -5.39 -18.89 17.92
C ARG A 18 -6.21 -17.83 17.22
N LEU A 19 -6.18 -17.87 15.90
CA LEU A 19 -7.05 -17.05 15.05
C LEU A 19 -8.50 -17.51 15.28
N ASN A 20 -9.40 -16.55 15.25
CA ASN A 20 -10.84 -16.80 15.32
C ASN A 20 -11.45 -16.66 13.90
N GLU A 21 -12.73 -16.98 13.80
CA GLU A 21 -13.49 -16.91 12.54
C GLU A 21 -13.40 -15.54 11.85
N HIS A 22 -13.50 -14.46 12.60
CA HIS A 22 -13.34 -13.10 12.11
C HIS A 22 -11.93 -12.84 11.52
N ASP A 23 -10.87 -13.41 12.09
CA ASP A 23 -9.53 -13.30 11.53
C ASP A 23 -9.40 -14.05 10.20
N GLU A 24 -10.06 -15.21 10.10
CA GLU A 24 -10.10 -16.01 8.87
C GLU A 24 -10.85 -15.27 7.75
N GLU A 25 -11.97 -14.62 8.08
CA GLU A 25 -12.71 -13.76 7.16
C GLU A 25 -11.85 -12.59 6.65
N HIS A 26 -11.11 -11.93 7.54
CA HIS A 26 -10.18 -10.86 7.16
C HIS A 26 -9.06 -11.34 6.23
N ILE A 27 -8.48 -12.50 6.50
CA ILE A 27 -7.44 -13.10 5.65
C ILE A 27 -8.01 -13.40 4.28
N LYS A 28 -9.21 -14.02 4.24
CA LYS A 28 -9.91 -14.33 2.99
C LYS A 28 -10.19 -13.06 2.18
N ALA A 29 -10.82 -12.05 2.80
CA ALA A 29 -11.13 -10.78 2.15
C ALA A 29 -9.87 -10.08 1.62
N SER A 30 -8.76 -10.13 2.37
CA SER A 30 -7.46 -9.58 1.94
C SER A 30 -6.89 -10.29 0.72
N LEU A 31 -7.03 -11.61 0.64
CA LEU A 31 -6.61 -12.38 -0.53
C LEU A 31 -7.51 -12.14 -1.75
N GLU A 32 -8.81 -12.03 -1.52
CA GLU A 32 -9.79 -11.75 -2.58
C GLU A 32 -9.58 -10.35 -3.17
N SER A 33 -9.32 -9.34 -2.32
CA SER A 33 -9.13 -7.94 -2.75
C SER A 33 -7.97 -7.73 -3.72
N VAL A 34 -7.00 -8.64 -3.73
CA VAL A 34 -5.84 -8.60 -4.64
C VAL A 34 -5.84 -9.76 -5.67
N GLY A 35 -6.96 -10.48 -5.79
CA GLY A 35 -7.10 -11.60 -6.75
C GLY A 35 -6.18 -12.80 -6.45
N MET A 36 -5.84 -13.03 -5.18
CA MET A 36 -4.92 -14.10 -4.78
C MET A 36 -5.60 -15.28 -4.08
N TRP A 37 -6.92 -15.27 -3.92
CA TRP A 37 -7.65 -16.34 -3.22
C TRP A 37 -7.45 -17.72 -3.87
N GLU A 38 -7.50 -17.80 -5.21
CA GLU A 38 -7.28 -19.05 -5.95
C GLU A 38 -5.83 -19.58 -5.84
N HIS A 39 -4.93 -18.75 -5.35
CA HIS A 39 -3.52 -19.09 -5.14
C HIS A 39 -3.17 -19.35 -3.68
N ARG A 40 -4.15 -19.35 -2.76
CA ARG A 40 -3.93 -19.44 -1.31
C ARG A 40 -3.12 -20.66 -0.87
N ASP A 41 -3.28 -21.80 -1.57
CA ASP A 41 -2.60 -23.05 -1.24
C ASP A 41 -1.21 -23.19 -1.88
N LYS A 42 -0.83 -22.26 -2.78
CA LYS A 42 0.49 -22.28 -3.41
C LYS A 42 1.60 -21.87 -2.43
N ARG A 43 2.79 -22.38 -2.65
CA ARG A 43 3.99 -21.92 -1.96
C ARG A 43 4.40 -20.54 -2.48
N ILE A 44 4.83 -19.64 -1.59
CA ILE A 44 5.31 -18.30 -1.97
C ILE A 44 6.44 -18.37 -3.01
N GLY A 45 7.34 -19.35 -2.87
CA GLY A 45 8.46 -19.53 -3.80
C GLY A 45 8.03 -19.84 -5.24
N SER A 46 6.84 -20.43 -5.46
CA SER A 46 6.34 -20.78 -6.80
C SER A 46 5.57 -19.65 -7.49
N LEU A 47 5.39 -18.51 -6.81
CA LEU A 47 4.67 -17.35 -7.36
C LEU A 47 5.56 -16.55 -8.32
N SER A 48 4.94 -15.93 -9.34
CA SER A 48 5.58 -14.92 -10.17
C SER A 48 5.89 -13.65 -9.33
N GLY A 49 6.73 -12.75 -9.85
CA GLY A 49 7.05 -11.48 -9.20
C GLY A 49 5.80 -10.67 -8.82
N GLY A 50 4.89 -10.47 -9.77
CA GLY A 50 3.63 -9.76 -9.53
C GLY A 50 2.70 -10.47 -8.54
N GLN A 51 2.64 -11.81 -8.56
CA GLN A 51 1.87 -12.57 -7.57
C GLN A 51 2.47 -12.46 -6.17
N LYS A 52 3.81 -12.44 -6.04
CA LYS A 52 4.49 -12.19 -4.75
C LYS A 52 4.13 -10.83 -4.20
N GLN A 53 4.15 -9.81 -5.06
CA GLN A 53 3.78 -8.45 -4.68
C GLN A 53 2.34 -8.38 -4.17
N ARG A 54 1.38 -8.98 -4.92
CA ARG A 54 -0.02 -9.06 -4.47
C ARG A 54 -0.16 -9.81 -3.14
N ALA A 55 0.59 -10.87 -2.92
CA ALA A 55 0.58 -11.57 -1.62
C ALA A 55 1.10 -10.69 -0.47
N VAL A 56 2.12 -9.85 -0.71
CA VAL A 56 2.61 -8.86 0.28
C VAL A 56 1.53 -7.83 0.59
N ILE A 57 0.83 -7.33 -0.43
CA ILE A 57 -0.29 -6.38 -0.25
C ILE A 57 -1.43 -7.04 0.54
N ALA A 58 -1.80 -8.29 0.21
CA ALA A 58 -2.80 -9.03 0.99
C ALA A 58 -2.42 -9.17 2.46
N ARG A 59 -1.15 -9.47 2.75
CA ARG A 59 -0.65 -9.55 4.13
C ARG A 59 -0.74 -8.20 4.85
N MET A 60 -0.44 -7.12 4.16
CA MET A 60 -0.57 -5.76 4.68
C MET A 60 -2.04 -5.46 5.05
N PHE A 61 -2.99 -5.78 4.18
CA PHE A 61 -4.42 -5.64 4.48
C PHE A 61 -4.88 -6.54 5.62
N ALA A 62 -4.42 -7.78 5.66
CA ALA A 62 -4.75 -8.71 6.74
C ALA A 62 -4.32 -8.20 8.11
N SER A 63 -3.28 -7.37 8.21
CA SER A 63 -2.88 -6.73 9.46
C SER A 63 -3.85 -5.65 9.93
N ASP A 64 -4.73 -5.17 9.04
CA ASP A 64 -5.75 -4.14 9.27
C ASP A 64 -5.20 -2.91 10.02
N PRO A 65 -4.17 -2.24 9.52
CA PRO A 65 -3.54 -1.12 10.20
C PRO A 65 -4.45 0.13 10.13
N ASP A 66 -4.24 1.07 11.05
CA ASP A 66 -4.89 2.38 10.97
C ASP A 66 -4.17 3.32 10.01
N ILE A 67 -2.87 3.09 9.80
CA ILE A 67 -2.02 3.89 8.91
C ILE A 67 -1.19 2.94 8.03
N PHE A 68 -1.27 3.13 6.72
CA PHE A 68 -0.37 2.51 5.74
C PHE A 68 0.79 3.47 5.46
N VAL A 69 2.02 2.98 5.58
CA VAL A 69 3.23 3.72 5.16
C VAL A 69 3.90 2.91 4.06
N LEU A 70 3.98 3.47 2.87
CA LEU A 70 4.36 2.79 1.64
C LEU A 70 5.49 3.56 0.95
N ASP A 71 6.56 2.86 0.63
CA ASP A 71 7.73 3.40 -0.09
C ASP A 71 7.81 2.72 -1.45
N GLU A 72 7.59 3.48 -2.53
CA GLU A 72 7.59 3.02 -3.93
C GLU A 72 6.81 1.70 -4.14
N PRO A 73 5.56 1.58 -3.66
CA PRO A 73 4.85 0.30 -3.57
C PRO A 73 4.52 -0.32 -4.92
N THR A 74 4.54 0.46 -5.99
CA THR A 74 4.15 0.03 -7.34
C THR A 74 5.34 -0.26 -8.25
N THR A 75 6.56 -0.20 -7.71
CA THR A 75 7.78 -0.51 -8.48
C THR A 75 7.72 -1.93 -9.06
N GLY A 76 7.89 -2.05 -10.38
CA GLY A 76 7.84 -3.34 -11.08
C GLY A 76 6.43 -3.90 -11.35
N MET A 77 5.38 -3.14 -11.06
CA MET A 77 4.01 -3.47 -11.48
C MET A 77 3.75 -2.99 -12.92
N ASP A 78 2.92 -3.74 -13.64
CA ASP A 78 2.32 -3.27 -14.89
C ASP A 78 1.27 -2.17 -14.63
N ALA A 79 0.92 -1.41 -15.68
CA ALA A 79 0.01 -0.26 -15.53
C ALA A 79 -1.37 -0.63 -14.96
N GLY A 80 -1.92 -1.78 -15.33
CA GLY A 80 -3.21 -2.25 -14.82
C GLY A 80 -3.15 -2.59 -13.33
N SER A 81 -2.10 -3.31 -12.92
CA SER A 81 -1.88 -3.66 -11.50
C SER A 81 -1.61 -2.43 -10.63
N LYS A 82 -0.94 -1.40 -11.17
CA LYS A 82 -0.74 -0.12 -10.48
C LYS A 82 -2.09 0.58 -10.22
N ASP A 83 -2.91 0.73 -11.24
CA ASP A 83 -4.22 1.39 -11.14
C ASP A 83 -5.12 0.67 -10.12
N GLU A 84 -5.16 -0.66 -10.14
CA GLU A 84 -5.89 -1.46 -9.14
C GLU A 84 -5.37 -1.21 -7.71
N PHE A 85 -4.06 -1.16 -7.54
CA PHE A 85 -3.44 -0.90 -6.23
C PHE A 85 -3.81 0.48 -5.69
N TYR A 86 -3.70 1.53 -6.50
CA TYR A 86 -4.05 2.89 -6.07
C TYR A 86 -5.55 3.02 -5.75
N LYS A 87 -6.43 2.41 -6.55
CA LYS A 87 -7.87 2.35 -6.26
C LYS A 87 -8.15 1.68 -4.93
N LEU A 88 -7.43 0.62 -4.60
CA LEU A 88 -7.56 -0.11 -3.36
C LEU A 88 -7.11 0.72 -2.16
N MET A 89 -5.99 1.47 -2.29
CA MET A 89 -5.52 2.41 -1.26
C MET A 89 -6.50 3.56 -1.05
N HIS A 90 -6.98 4.17 -2.12
CA HIS A 90 -7.98 5.23 -2.08
C HIS A 90 -9.28 4.74 -1.43
N HIS A 91 -9.74 3.54 -1.78
CA HIS A 91 -10.92 2.92 -1.15
C HIS A 91 -10.70 2.71 0.36
N SER A 92 -9.53 2.22 0.76
CA SER A 92 -9.18 2.01 2.18
C SER A 92 -9.20 3.31 2.97
N ALA A 93 -8.71 4.40 2.39
CA ALA A 93 -8.74 5.72 3.03
C ALA A 93 -10.18 6.24 3.17
N HIS A 94 -10.96 6.26 2.09
CA HIS A 94 -12.26 6.94 2.06
C HIS A 94 -13.42 6.12 2.63
N LYS A 95 -13.37 4.79 2.53
CA LYS A 95 -14.45 3.92 3.01
C LYS A 95 -14.20 3.29 4.37
N HIS A 96 -12.93 3.07 4.71
CA HIS A 96 -12.54 2.44 5.96
C HIS A 96 -11.83 3.39 6.94
N GLY A 97 -11.72 4.69 6.59
CA GLY A 97 -11.11 5.72 7.44
C GLY A 97 -9.63 5.48 7.75
N LYS A 98 -8.92 4.76 6.86
CA LYS A 98 -7.49 4.49 7.04
C LYS A 98 -6.66 5.67 6.54
N ALA A 99 -5.55 5.98 7.21
CA ALA A 99 -4.57 6.92 6.69
C ALA A 99 -3.59 6.19 5.76
N VAL A 100 -3.27 6.81 4.61
CA VAL A 100 -2.29 6.29 3.66
C VAL A 100 -1.22 7.34 3.43
N LEU A 101 0.01 7.05 3.83
CA LEU A 101 1.20 7.83 3.51
C LEU A 101 2.02 7.07 2.49
N MET A 102 2.22 7.67 1.32
CA MET A 102 2.92 7.03 0.22
C MET A 102 4.06 7.91 -0.28
N ILE A 103 5.23 7.30 -0.48
CA ILE A 103 6.37 7.91 -1.15
C ILE A 103 6.39 7.33 -2.56
N THR A 104 6.37 8.18 -3.57
CA THR A 104 6.42 7.78 -4.97
C THR A 104 7.02 8.88 -5.83
N HIS A 105 7.61 8.51 -6.95
CA HIS A 105 8.09 9.42 -7.99
C HIS A 105 7.15 9.48 -9.21
N ASP A 106 5.94 8.91 -9.11
CA ASP A 106 4.93 8.91 -10.17
C ASP A 106 3.92 10.06 -9.97
N PRO A 107 4.11 11.22 -10.63
CA PRO A 107 3.28 12.40 -10.41
C PRO A 107 1.85 12.24 -10.96
N GLU A 108 1.65 11.38 -11.96
CA GLU A 108 0.31 11.18 -12.54
C GLU A 108 -0.61 10.45 -11.57
N GLU A 109 -0.07 9.42 -10.91
CA GLU A 109 -0.82 8.65 -9.91
C GLU A 109 -1.12 9.50 -8.68
N VAL A 110 -0.16 10.35 -8.24
CA VAL A 110 -0.39 11.30 -7.15
C VAL A 110 -1.55 12.24 -7.46
N ARG A 111 -1.58 12.85 -8.65
CA ARG A 111 -2.68 13.76 -9.05
C ARG A 111 -4.05 13.08 -9.09
N LYS A 112 -4.08 11.79 -9.42
CA LYS A 112 -5.32 11.03 -9.62
C LYS A 112 -5.91 10.52 -8.31
N TYR A 113 -5.07 10.16 -7.32
CA TYR A 113 -5.49 9.39 -6.16
C TYR A 113 -5.19 10.04 -4.81
N ALA A 114 -4.24 10.98 -4.72
CA ALA A 114 -3.88 11.60 -3.45
C ALA A 114 -4.82 12.77 -3.11
N ASP A 115 -5.24 12.86 -1.86
CA ASP A 115 -5.98 14.03 -1.34
C ASP A 115 -5.05 15.21 -1.09
N ARG A 116 -3.83 14.91 -0.63
CA ARG A 116 -2.78 15.90 -0.32
C ARG A 116 -1.46 15.42 -0.89
N ASN A 117 -0.66 16.37 -1.33
CA ASN A 117 0.63 16.10 -1.92
C ASN A 117 1.71 16.95 -1.25
N ILE A 118 2.82 16.31 -0.90
CA ILE A 118 3.98 16.95 -0.28
C ILE A 118 5.18 16.76 -1.20
N HIS A 119 5.65 17.85 -1.80
CA HIS A 119 6.85 17.86 -2.61
C HIS A 119 8.09 18.20 -1.79
N LEU A 120 9.08 17.32 -1.81
CA LEU A 120 10.39 17.55 -1.21
C LEU A 120 11.36 17.99 -2.29
N VAL A 121 11.69 19.27 -2.33
CA VAL A 121 12.63 19.85 -3.28
C VAL A 121 13.96 20.11 -2.59
N ARG A 122 15.05 19.57 -3.15
CA ARG A 122 16.39 19.79 -2.60
C ARG A 122 16.75 21.26 -2.66
N ASN A 123 17.12 21.85 -1.52
CA ASN A 123 17.67 23.20 -1.47
C ASN A 123 19.11 23.16 -2.00
N GLN A 124 19.34 23.76 -3.18
CA GLN A 124 20.66 23.79 -3.81
C GLN A 124 21.62 24.80 -3.15
N ASP A 125 21.08 25.80 -2.47
CA ASP A 125 21.85 26.87 -1.83
C ASP A 125 22.32 26.52 -0.41
N SER A 126 21.88 25.37 0.12
CA SER A 126 22.27 24.91 1.46
C SER A 126 23.47 23.96 1.39
N PRO A 127 24.56 24.21 2.13
CA PRO A 127 25.67 23.28 2.29
C PRO A 127 25.25 21.99 3.02
N TRP A 128 24.20 22.06 3.77
CA TRP A 128 23.55 20.91 4.41
C TRP A 128 22.45 20.39 3.48
N ARG A 129 22.29 19.07 3.38
CA ARG A 129 21.27 18.43 2.54
C ARG A 129 19.84 18.75 3.04
N CYS A 130 19.45 20.04 2.98
CA CYS A 130 18.14 20.51 3.35
C CYS A 130 17.15 20.37 2.19
N PHE A 131 15.88 20.21 2.52
CA PHE A 131 14.79 20.15 1.55
C PHE A 131 13.79 21.25 1.86
N ASN A 132 13.26 21.88 0.83
CA ASN A 132 12.07 22.72 0.91
C ASN A 132 10.85 21.82 0.80
N VAL A 133 9.85 22.08 1.61
CA VAL A 133 8.59 21.35 1.64
C VAL A 133 7.52 22.20 1.00
N HIS A 134 6.92 21.73 -0.07
CA HIS A 134 5.78 22.36 -0.72
C HIS A 134 4.57 21.42 -0.59
N GLU A 135 3.50 21.93 -0.03
CA GLU A 135 2.23 21.21 0.11
C GLU A 135 1.22 21.75 -0.91
N SER A 136 0.49 20.86 -1.56
CA SER A 136 -0.62 21.23 -2.44
C SER A 136 -1.76 20.24 -2.27
N ASP A 137 -2.98 20.76 -2.30
CA ASP A 137 -4.18 19.92 -2.40
C ASP A 137 -4.32 19.34 -3.80
N SER A 138 -5.01 18.19 -3.92
CA SER A 138 -5.29 17.57 -5.21
C SER A 138 -6.07 18.54 -6.09
N GLY A 139 -5.45 18.97 -7.19
CA GLY A 139 -6.05 19.91 -8.17
C GLY A 139 -5.36 21.25 -8.33
N GLN A 140 -4.36 21.60 -7.50
CA GLN A 140 -3.52 22.78 -7.73
C GLN A 140 -2.20 22.36 -8.40
N GLU A 141 -1.98 22.86 -9.61
CA GLU A 141 -0.67 22.73 -10.26
C GLU A 141 0.39 23.49 -9.46
N VAL A 142 1.45 22.79 -9.05
CA VAL A 142 2.64 23.45 -8.54
C VAL A 142 3.28 24.17 -9.73
N SER A 143 3.09 25.49 -9.80
CA SER A 143 3.79 26.35 -10.75
C SER A 143 5.29 26.24 -10.47
N HIS A 144 6.02 25.62 -11.38
CA HIS A 144 7.47 25.64 -11.37
C HIS A 144 7.92 27.04 -11.73
N ALA A 145 8.34 27.84 -10.75
CA ALA A 145 9.10 29.07 -10.94
C ALA A 145 10.58 28.76 -10.88
#